data_906e21e94a1489b087bab04c47848696
#
_entry.id   906e21e94a1489b087bab04c47848696
#
_cell.length_a   1.000
_cell.length_b   1.000
_cell.length_c   1.000
_cell.angle_alpha   90.00
_cell.angle_beta   90.00
_cell.angle_gamma   90.00
#
_symmetry.space_group_name_H-M   'P 1'
#
loop_
_entity.id
_entity.type
_entity.pdbx_description
1 polymer ?
#
loop_
_entity_poly.entity_id
_entity_poly.type
_entity_poly.pdbx_seq_one_letter_code
_entity_poly.pdbx_strand_id
1 'polypeptide(L)'
;MRMSALNAAVLLPQIKSVENDFILREQNRQYLDSQIGGIDGFVPMDLIPGSRSSNHLYMVRYLKEEFNNISRELFFKAMQAEGVFTYKGWSPLYKEPLFSINPKEYPWLEGRNYGDLFHSGTEIIAEEQAVWLRQNHLLGSSDDLKDVVDAFEKVSNALKKNPKKFDEIKL
;
A
#
# COMPACT_ATOMS: atom_id res chain seq x y z
N MET A 1 -14.77 18.89 -21.66
CA MET A 1 -14.46 19.71 -20.48
C MET A 1 -13.13 20.42 -20.69
N ARG A 2 -12.99 21.69 -20.27
CA ARG A 2 -11.72 22.42 -20.31
C ARG A 2 -11.21 22.60 -18.88
N MET A 3 -9.90 22.49 -18.69
CA MET A 3 -9.24 22.76 -17.41
C MET A 3 -9.38 24.27 -17.10
N SER A 4 -9.60 24.61 -15.83
CA SER A 4 -9.60 26.03 -15.42
C SER A 4 -8.19 26.61 -15.49
N ALA A 5 -8.09 27.93 -15.72
CA ALA A 5 -6.79 28.61 -15.76
C ALA A 5 -6.01 28.45 -14.43
N LEU A 6 -6.71 28.44 -13.29
CA LEU A 6 -6.10 28.24 -11.98
C LEU A 6 -5.48 26.84 -11.87
N ASN A 7 -6.22 25.79 -12.27
CA ASN A 7 -5.70 24.43 -12.25
C ASN A 7 -4.51 24.28 -13.20
N ALA A 8 -4.55 24.89 -14.37
CA ALA A 8 -3.44 24.91 -15.32
C ALA A 8 -2.20 25.60 -14.73
N ALA A 9 -2.37 26.73 -14.05
CA ALA A 9 -1.28 27.46 -13.42
C ALA A 9 -0.60 26.65 -12.29
N VAL A 10 -1.35 25.87 -11.52
CA VAL A 10 -0.81 24.99 -10.49
C VAL A 10 -0.11 23.77 -11.11
N LEU A 11 -0.63 23.24 -12.21
CA LEU A 11 -0.08 22.04 -12.86
C LEU A 11 1.24 22.31 -13.59
N LEU A 12 1.40 23.48 -14.21
CA LEU A 12 2.58 23.81 -15.02
C LEU A 12 3.92 23.63 -14.29
N PRO A 13 4.13 24.12 -13.06
CA PRO A 13 5.37 23.88 -12.32
C PRO A 13 5.55 22.39 -11.96
N GLN A 14 4.46 21.66 -11.65
CA GLN A 14 4.53 20.25 -11.33
C GLN A 14 4.95 19.39 -12.52
N ILE A 15 4.49 19.71 -13.74
CA ILE A 15 4.93 19.02 -14.96
C ILE A 15 6.45 19.17 -15.17
N LYS A 16 7.04 20.30 -14.79
CA LYS A 16 8.48 20.53 -14.93
C LYS A 16 9.32 19.65 -14.01
N SER A 17 8.80 19.26 -12.84
CA SER A 17 9.52 18.41 -11.87
C SER A 17 9.25 16.91 -12.06
N VAL A 18 8.22 16.55 -12.83
CA VAL A 18 7.70 15.17 -12.93
C VAL A 18 8.79 14.12 -13.17
N GLU A 19 9.72 14.37 -14.11
CA GLU A 19 10.75 13.37 -14.42
C GLU A 19 11.77 13.23 -13.27
N ASN A 20 12.18 14.33 -12.67
CA ASN A 20 13.09 14.31 -11.53
C ASN A 20 12.44 13.59 -10.32
N ASP A 21 11.19 13.91 -10.04
CA ASP A 21 10.42 13.28 -8.97
C ASP A 21 10.20 11.78 -9.25
N PHE A 22 10.03 11.42 -10.52
CA PHE A 22 9.91 10.03 -10.94
C PHE A 22 11.21 9.27 -10.66
N ILE A 23 12.36 9.82 -11.06
CA ILE A 23 13.67 9.21 -10.84
C ILE A 23 13.94 9.06 -9.34
N LEU A 24 13.67 10.11 -8.56
CA LEU A 24 13.85 10.07 -7.10
C LEU A 24 12.99 8.99 -6.44
N ARG A 25 11.70 8.93 -6.79
CA ARG A 25 10.80 7.89 -6.27
C ARG A 25 11.27 6.47 -6.63
N GLU A 26 11.81 6.29 -7.84
CA GLU A 26 12.32 4.97 -8.26
C GLU A 26 13.57 4.57 -7.46
N GLN A 27 14.51 5.49 -7.25
CA GLN A 27 15.70 5.25 -6.43
C GLN A 27 15.31 4.91 -4.98
N ASN A 28 14.41 5.71 -4.41
CA ASN A 28 13.93 5.54 -3.05
C ASN A 28 13.12 4.25 -2.87
N ARG A 29 12.31 3.87 -3.87
CA ARG A 29 11.63 2.58 -3.90
C ARG A 29 12.62 1.42 -3.85
N GLN A 30 13.64 1.44 -4.70
CA GLN A 30 14.67 0.39 -4.75
C GLN A 30 15.42 0.27 -3.41
N TYR A 31 15.69 1.41 -2.76
CA TYR A 31 16.27 1.40 -1.42
C TYR A 31 15.33 0.72 -0.42
N LEU A 32 14.05 1.14 -0.35
CA LEU A 32 13.08 0.51 0.54
C LEU A 32 12.89 -0.98 0.25
N ASP A 33 12.85 -1.38 -1.03
CA ASP A 33 12.73 -2.80 -1.42
C ASP A 33 13.91 -3.61 -0.85
N SER A 34 15.13 -3.06 -0.94
CA SER A 34 16.33 -3.75 -0.43
C SER A 34 16.35 -3.88 1.09
N GLN A 35 15.86 -2.87 1.80
CA GLN A 35 15.87 -2.85 3.28
C GLN A 35 14.68 -3.61 3.85
N ILE A 36 13.45 -3.24 3.45
CA ILE A 36 12.22 -3.85 3.98
C ILE A 36 12.07 -5.29 3.50
N GLY A 37 12.46 -5.59 2.24
CA GLY A 37 12.49 -6.96 1.72
C GLY A 37 13.51 -7.86 2.41
N GLY A 38 14.47 -7.30 3.12
CA GLY A 38 15.39 -8.03 3.99
C GLY A 38 14.79 -8.42 5.34
N ILE A 39 13.63 -7.90 5.71
CA ILE A 39 12.93 -8.24 6.95
C ILE A 39 11.98 -9.41 6.67
N ASP A 40 12.23 -10.58 7.26
CA ASP A 40 11.34 -11.74 7.12
C ASP A 40 9.89 -11.37 7.46
N GLY A 41 8.99 -11.66 6.55
CA GLY A 41 7.57 -11.34 6.66
C GLY A 41 7.11 -10.17 5.79
N PHE A 42 8.03 -9.46 5.12
CA PHE A 42 7.68 -8.47 4.12
C PHE A 42 8.14 -8.89 2.72
N VAL A 43 7.25 -8.72 1.74
CA VAL A 43 7.54 -9.03 0.34
C VAL A 43 7.23 -7.79 -0.49
N PRO A 44 8.25 -7.05 -0.96
CA PRO A 44 8.07 -5.93 -1.88
C PRO A 44 7.36 -6.36 -3.17
N MET A 45 6.71 -5.41 -3.83
CA MET A 45 6.03 -5.66 -5.08
C MET A 45 7.02 -5.78 -6.24
N ASP A 46 7.00 -6.91 -6.93
CA ASP A 46 7.75 -7.10 -8.16
C ASP A 46 7.18 -6.25 -9.30
N LEU A 47 8.06 -5.69 -10.10
CA LEU A 47 7.70 -5.04 -11.35
C LEU A 47 7.83 -6.02 -12.52
N ILE A 48 6.90 -5.92 -13.46
CA ILE A 48 6.98 -6.68 -14.71
C ILE A 48 8.26 -6.24 -15.46
N PRO A 49 9.09 -7.18 -15.92
CA PRO A 49 10.31 -6.84 -16.65
C PRO A 49 10.06 -5.88 -17.82
N GLY A 50 10.86 -4.82 -17.90
CA GLY A 50 10.72 -3.77 -18.91
C GLY A 50 9.63 -2.72 -18.61
N SER A 51 8.89 -2.84 -17.48
CA SER A 51 7.96 -1.82 -17.05
C SER A 51 8.62 -0.76 -16.17
N ARG A 52 8.01 0.44 -16.11
CA ARG A 52 8.36 1.51 -15.18
C ARG A 52 7.12 1.83 -14.33
N SER A 53 7.30 1.95 -13.02
CA SER A 53 6.23 2.38 -12.11
C SER A 53 6.38 3.86 -11.78
N SER A 54 5.29 4.59 -11.74
CA SER A 54 5.29 5.97 -11.22
C SER A 54 5.55 6.05 -9.72
N ASN A 55 5.51 4.91 -9.04
CA ASN A 55 5.65 4.80 -7.60
C ASN A 55 4.75 5.78 -6.85
N HIS A 56 3.50 5.88 -7.34
CA HIS A 56 2.43 6.63 -6.70
C HIS A 56 2.17 6.16 -5.27
N LEU A 57 2.37 4.86 -5.04
CA LEU A 57 2.37 4.21 -3.74
C LEU A 57 3.56 3.28 -3.67
N TYR A 58 4.19 3.19 -2.50
CA TYR A 58 5.07 2.07 -2.18
C TYR A 58 4.21 0.94 -1.61
N MET A 59 4.37 -0.25 -2.15
CA MET A 59 3.53 -1.40 -1.80
C MET A 59 4.39 -2.57 -1.38
N VAL A 60 4.03 -3.16 -0.25
CA VAL A 60 4.67 -4.37 0.28
C VAL A 60 3.59 -5.29 0.86
N ARG A 61 3.80 -6.60 0.80
CA ARG A 61 2.93 -7.58 1.46
C ARG A 61 3.45 -7.86 2.87
N TYR A 62 2.55 -7.92 3.83
CA TYR A 62 2.75 -8.32 5.21
C TYR A 62 2.30 -9.77 5.37
N LEU A 63 3.21 -10.66 5.73
CA LEU A 63 2.92 -12.08 5.97
C LEU A 63 2.76 -12.31 7.48
N LYS A 64 1.54 -12.30 7.97
CA LYS A 64 1.24 -12.37 9.42
C LYS A 64 1.83 -13.63 10.09
N GLU A 65 2.03 -14.69 9.32
CA GLU A 65 2.60 -15.96 9.79
C GLU A 65 4.02 -15.76 10.35
N GLU A 66 4.78 -14.83 9.79
CA GLU A 66 6.13 -14.44 10.25
C GLU A 66 6.10 -13.55 11.50
N PHE A 67 4.92 -13.07 11.89
CA PHE A 67 4.71 -12.15 13.01
C PHE A 67 3.75 -12.71 14.06
N ASN A 68 3.86 -14.00 14.39
CA ASN A 68 3.02 -14.67 15.38
C ASN A 68 1.51 -14.56 15.10
N ASN A 69 1.11 -14.51 13.84
CA ASN A 69 -0.27 -14.30 13.37
C ASN A 69 -0.91 -12.99 13.86
N ILE A 70 -0.10 -11.99 14.20
CA ILE A 70 -0.61 -10.65 14.54
C ILE A 70 -1.18 -10.00 13.28
N SER A 71 -2.36 -9.40 13.42
CA SER A 71 -3.07 -8.80 12.29
C SER A 71 -2.33 -7.58 11.72
N ARG A 72 -2.50 -7.35 10.43
CA ARG A 72 -1.99 -6.15 9.75
C ARG A 72 -2.50 -4.85 10.39
N GLU A 73 -3.71 -4.84 10.91
CA GLU A 73 -4.30 -3.69 11.58
C GLU A 73 -3.54 -3.30 12.85
N LEU A 74 -3.07 -4.29 13.61
CA LEU A 74 -2.19 -4.03 14.77
C LEU A 74 -0.80 -3.54 14.33
N PHE A 75 -0.26 -4.09 13.26
CA PHE A 75 0.95 -3.56 12.63
C PHE A 75 0.78 -2.08 12.24
N PHE A 76 -0.33 -1.70 11.61
CA PHE A 76 -0.61 -0.30 11.26
C PHE A 76 -0.63 0.63 12.48
N LYS A 77 -1.26 0.20 13.58
CA LYS A 77 -1.27 0.99 14.81
C LYS A 77 0.13 1.18 15.39
N ALA A 78 0.93 0.12 15.36
CA ALA A 78 2.30 0.19 15.84
C ALA A 78 3.17 1.12 14.98
N MET A 79 3.05 1.03 13.64
CA MET A 79 3.74 1.92 12.71
C MET A 79 3.31 3.38 12.91
N GLN A 80 2.02 3.62 13.11
CA GLN A 80 1.50 4.96 13.41
C GLN A 80 2.06 5.52 14.72
N ALA A 81 2.25 4.70 15.73
CA ALA A 81 2.88 5.10 16.99
C ALA A 81 4.36 5.47 16.83
N GLU A 82 5.04 4.90 15.83
CA GLU A 82 6.40 5.28 15.41
C GLU A 82 6.42 6.48 14.45
N GLY A 83 5.25 7.08 14.14
CA GLY A 83 5.15 8.24 13.26
C GLY A 83 5.05 7.91 11.77
N VAL A 84 5.06 6.63 11.39
CA VAL A 84 4.98 6.20 9.99
C VAL A 84 3.55 5.71 9.68
N PHE A 85 2.83 6.49 8.88
CA PHE A 85 1.46 6.14 8.49
C PHE A 85 1.46 5.13 7.34
N THR A 86 0.95 3.95 7.61
CA THR A 86 0.74 2.88 6.63
C THR A 86 -0.76 2.69 6.37
N TYR A 87 -1.10 2.18 5.20
CA TYR A 87 -2.47 2.04 4.75
C TYR A 87 -2.72 0.65 4.19
N LYS A 88 -3.95 0.16 4.34
CA LYS A 88 -4.41 -1.02 3.60
C LYS A 88 -4.60 -0.67 2.12
N GLY A 89 -4.56 -1.68 1.27
CA GLY A 89 -4.92 -1.56 -0.13
C GLY A 89 -6.40 -1.22 -0.36
N TRP A 90 -6.78 -1.08 -1.61
CA TRP A 90 -8.18 -0.94 -2.01
C TRP A 90 -8.92 -2.27 -1.80
N SER A 91 -10.18 -2.18 -1.39
CA SER A 91 -11.08 -3.34 -1.44
C SER A 91 -11.23 -3.82 -2.89
N PRO A 92 -11.44 -5.13 -3.11
CA PRO A 92 -11.72 -5.64 -4.45
C PRO A 92 -12.92 -4.92 -5.08
N LEU A 93 -12.75 -4.33 -6.26
CA LEU A 93 -13.77 -3.46 -6.87
C LEU A 93 -15.12 -4.17 -7.08
N TYR A 94 -15.09 -5.46 -7.35
CA TYR A 94 -16.31 -6.26 -7.53
C TYR A 94 -17.12 -6.43 -6.23
N LYS A 95 -16.53 -6.11 -5.06
CA LYS A 95 -17.23 -6.08 -3.77
C LYS A 95 -17.77 -4.70 -3.41
N GLU A 96 -17.38 -3.67 -4.15
CA GLU A 96 -17.83 -2.32 -3.86
C GLU A 96 -19.31 -2.12 -4.23
N PRO A 97 -20.11 -1.47 -3.36
CA PRO A 97 -21.54 -1.28 -3.62
C PRO A 97 -21.85 -0.57 -4.95
N LEU A 98 -20.92 0.28 -5.44
CA LEU A 98 -21.08 0.97 -6.73
C LEU A 98 -21.14 0.00 -7.92
N PHE A 99 -20.52 -1.16 -7.81
CA PHE A 99 -20.52 -2.21 -8.83
C PHE A 99 -21.59 -3.29 -8.59
N SER A 100 -22.43 -3.10 -7.56
CA SER A 100 -23.61 -3.92 -7.36
C SER A 100 -24.57 -3.75 -8.55
N ILE A 101 -24.87 -4.86 -9.21
CA ILE A 101 -25.71 -4.85 -10.41
C ILE A 101 -27.12 -5.29 -10.07
N ASN A 102 -28.09 -4.44 -10.39
CA ASN A 102 -29.49 -4.83 -10.38
C ASN A 102 -29.85 -5.51 -11.72
N PRO A 103 -30.15 -6.82 -11.75
CA PRO A 103 -30.47 -7.52 -13.02
C PRO A 103 -31.68 -6.95 -13.76
N LYS A 104 -32.57 -6.24 -13.04
CA LYS A 104 -33.74 -5.58 -13.70
C LYS A 104 -33.32 -4.35 -14.50
N GLU A 105 -32.26 -3.66 -14.10
CA GLU A 105 -31.74 -2.49 -14.81
C GLU A 105 -30.75 -2.88 -15.92
N TYR A 106 -30.09 -4.04 -15.75
CA TYR A 106 -29.06 -4.55 -16.65
C TYR A 106 -29.35 -5.98 -17.09
N PRO A 107 -30.50 -6.22 -17.80
CA PRO A 107 -30.95 -7.58 -18.13
C PRO A 107 -29.98 -8.36 -19.02
N TRP A 108 -29.13 -7.66 -19.80
CA TRP A 108 -28.10 -8.30 -20.65
C TRP A 108 -26.95 -8.95 -19.88
N LEU A 109 -26.85 -8.70 -18.57
CA LEU A 109 -25.85 -9.34 -17.71
C LEU A 109 -26.31 -10.71 -17.17
N GLU A 110 -27.52 -11.14 -17.58
CA GLU A 110 -28.05 -12.49 -17.35
C GLU A 110 -27.94 -12.95 -15.86
N GLY A 111 -28.18 -12.04 -14.94
CA GLY A 111 -28.15 -12.36 -13.51
C GLY A 111 -26.74 -12.50 -12.92
N ARG A 112 -25.70 -12.14 -13.65
CA ARG A 112 -24.35 -12.08 -13.07
C ARG A 112 -24.31 -11.05 -11.94
N ASN A 113 -23.93 -11.51 -10.76
CA ASN A 113 -23.68 -10.63 -9.61
C ASN A 113 -22.17 -10.55 -9.37
N TYR A 114 -21.58 -9.39 -9.57
CA TYR A 114 -20.15 -9.21 -9.32
C TYR A 114 -19.79 -9.40 -7.85
N GLY A 115 -20.70 -9.15 -6.91
CA GLY A 115 -20.49 -9.40 -5.49
C GLY A 115 -20.24 -10.85 -5.11
N ASP A 116 -20.68 -11.79 -5.99
CA ASP A 116 -20.48 -13.24 -5.79
C ASP A 116 -19.12 -13.72 -6.33
N LEU A 117 -18.37 -12.86 -7.01
CA LEU A 117 -17.04 -13.20 -7.47
C LEU A 117 -16.09 -13.38 -6.29
N PHE A 118 -15.22 -14.37 -6.42
CA PHE A 118 -14.16 -14.63 -5.47
C PHE A 118 -12.84 -14.89 -6.19
N HIS A 119 -11.86 -14.07 -5.90
CA HIS A 119 -10.50 -14.20 -6.42
C HIS A 119 -9.55 -14.29 -5.23
N SER A 120 -9.19 -15.50 -4.83
CA SER A 120 -8.44 -15.77 -3.59
C SER A 120 -7.18 -14.94 -3.45
N GLY A 121 -6.38 -14.81 -4.52
CA GLY A 121 -5.17 -13.99 -4.49
C GLY A 121 -5.46 -12.50 -4.23
N THR A 122 -6.49 -11.95 -4.90
CA THR A 122 -6.91 -10.56 -4.72
C THR A 122 -7.43 -10.30 -3.31
N GLU A 123 -8.28 -11.21 -2.80
CA GLU A 123 -8.88 -11.10 -1.46
C GLU A 123 -7.81 -11.12 -0.37
N ILE A 124 -6.92 -12.10 -0.40
CA ILE A 124 -5.84 -12.23 0.58
C ILE A 124 -4.94 -11.00 0.57
N ILE A 125 -4.53 -10.54 -0.62
CA ILE A 125 -3.67 -9.36 -0.71
C ILE A 125 -4.41 -8.12 -0.19
N ALA A 126 -5.61 -7.86 -0.66
CA ALA A 126 -6.34 -6.64 -0.33
C ALA A 126 -6.78 -6.60 1.14
N GLU A 127 -7.26 -7.72 1.67
CA GLU A 127 -7.88 -7.76 3.00
C GLU A 127 -6.87 -8.04 4.12
N GLU A 128 -5.78 -8.82 3.84
CA GLU A 128 -4.87 -9.26 4.88
C GLU A 128 -3.43 -8.78 4.73
N GLN A 129 -2.93 -8.62 3.50
CA GLN A 129 -1.49 -8.49 3.29
C GLN A 129 -1.00 -7.13 2.81
N ALA A 130 -1.83 -6.37 2.06
CA ALA A 130 -1.35 -5.12 1.48
C ALA A 130 -1.00 -4.08 2.54
N VAL A 131 0.23 -3.59 2.49
CA VAL A 131 0.74 -2.46 3.28
C VAL A 131 1.27 -1.42 2.30
N TRP A 132 0.71 -0.21 2.37
CA TRP A 132 1.03 0.87 1.46
C TRP A 132 1.60 2.08 2.20
N LEU A 133 2.64 2.70 1.60
CA LEU A 133 3.10 4.04 1.94
C LEU A 133 2.76 4.98 0.78
N ARG A 134 2.45 6.22 1.10
CA ARG A 134 2.17 7.26 0.10
C ARG A 134 3.44 7.72 -0.58
N GLN A 135 3.29 8.29 -1.79
CA GLN A 135 4.40 8.78 -2.61
C GLN A 135 5.30 9.83 -1.91
N ASN A 136 4.78 10.58 -0.94
CA ASN A 136 5.57 11.57 -0.21
C ASN A 136 6.75 10.96 0.55
N HIS A 137 6.61 9.72 1.06
CA HIS A 137 7.73 9.00 1.67
C HIS A 137 8.85 8.75 0.65
N LEU A 138 8.47 8.48 -0.62
CA LEU A 138 9.43 8.25 -1.70
C LEU A 138 10.06 9.54 -2.26
N LEU A 139 9.62 10.71 -1.81
CA LEU A 139 10.21 12.02 -2.14
C LEU A 139 11.05 12.57 -0.99
N GLY A 140 11.15 11.83 0.11
CA GLY A 140 11.96 12.19 1.26
C GLY A 140 13.46 12.08 1.02
N SER A 141 14.24 12.60 1.95
CA SER A 141 15.69 12.46 2.00
C SER A 141 16.09 11.03 2.37
N SER A 142 17.40 10.73 2.29
CA SER A 142 17.94 9.45 2.77
C SER A 142 17.68 9.22 4.27
N ASP A 143 17.70 10.29 5.07
CA ASP A 143 17.42 10.19 6.50
C ASP A 143 15.94 9.88 6.77
N ASP A 144 15.02 10.52 6.04
CA ASP A 144 13.59 10.21 6.13
C ASP A 144 13.29 8.74 5.76
N LEU A 145 13.97 8.23 4.72
CA LEU A 145 13.81 6.83 4.32
C LEU A 145 14.37 5.86 5.37
N LYS A 146 15.50 6.24 5.98
CA LYS A 146 16.09 5.46 7.05
C LYS A 146 15.15 5.39 8.25
N ASP A 147 14.52 6.49 8.64
CA ASP A 147 13.52 6.51 9.71
C ASP A 147 12.34 5.57 9.42
N VAL A 148 11.89 5.52 8.15
CA VAL A 148 10.86 4.55 7.73
C VAL A 148 11.35 3.11 7.92
N VAL A 149 12.56 2.78 7.49
CA VAL A 149 13.15 1.43 7.64
C VAL A 149 13.30 1.08 9.12
N ASP A 150 13.87 1.98 9.93
CA ASP A 150 14.07 1.79 11.37
C ASP A 150 12.72 1.51 12.08
N ALA A 151 11.63 2.19 11.66
CA ALA A 151 10.28 1.93 12.17
C ALA A 151 9.78 0.52 11.79
N PHE A 152 9.96 0.09 10.53
CA PHE A 152 9.63 -1.26 10.09
C PHE A 152 10.39 -2.32 10.89
N GLU A 153 11.70 -2.16 11.06
CA GLU A 153 12.54 -3.09 11.84
C GLU A 153 12.12 -3.14 13.31
N LYS A 154 11.92 -1.98 13.93
CA LYS A 154 11.53 -1.88 15.34
C LYS A 154 10.20 -2.55 15.61
N VAL A 155 9.19 -2.25 14.80
CA VAL A 155 7.85 -2.83 14.93
C VAL A 155 7.91 -4.34 14.67
N SER A 156 8.58 -4.78 13.61
CA SER A 156 8.74 -6.19 13.29
C SER A 156 9.38 -6.98 14.42
N ASN A 157 10.47 -6.45 14.99
CA ASN A 157 11.14 -7.04 16.13
C ASN A 157 10.21 -7.12 17.36
N ALA A 158 9.39 -6.09 17.59
CA ALA A 158 8.44 -6.08 18.70
C ALA A 158 7.34 -7.14 18.51
N LEU A 159 6.79 -7.28 17.29
CA LEU A 159 5.78 -8.29 16.95
C LEU A 159 6.32 -9.71 17.12
N LYS A 160 7.57 -9.95 16.71
CA LYS A 160 8.22 -11.26 16.85
C LYS A 160 8.55 -11.63 18.30
N LYS A 161 9.08 -10.67 19.07
CA LYS A 161 9.61 -10.93 20.43
C LYS A 161 8.56 -10.82 21.53
N ASN A 162 7.55 -9.98 21.37
CA ASN A 162 6.59 -9.62 22.42
C ASN A 162 5.13 -9.66 21.94
N PRO A 163 4.65 -10.75 21.31
CA PRO A 163 3.31 -10.80 20.71
C PRO A 163 2.21 -10.48 21.72
N LYS A 164 2.32 -10.90 22.97
CA LYS A 164 1.32 -10.68 24.03
C LYS A 164 1.02 -9.20 24.30
N LYS A 165 1.97 -8.29 24.05
CA LYS A 165 1.72 -6.86 24.23
C LYS A 165 0.74 -6.29 23.20
N PHE A 166 0.59 -6.98 22.07
CA PHE A 166 -0.33 -6.58 21.01
C PHE A 166 -1.75 -7.11 21.23
N ASP A 167 -1.92 -8.18 22.04
CA ASP A 167 -3.24 -8.71 22.42
C ASP A 167 -4.06 -7.70 23.26
N GLU A 168 -3.38 -6.81 23.98
CA GLU A 168 -4.00 -5.80 24.84
C GLU A 168 -4.44 -4.53 24.06
N ILE A 169 -3.99 -4.39 22.81
CA ILE A 169 -4.34 -3.26 21.94
C ILE A 169 -5.71 -3.54 21.32
N LYS A 170 -6.74 -2.83 21.78
CA LYS A 170 -8.08 -2.92 21.18
C LYS A 170 -8.06 -2.33 19.76
N LEU A 171 -8.57 -3.10 18.80
CA LEU A 171 -8.79 -2.68 17.40
C LEU A 171 -9.92 -1.67 17.28
#